data_2ca7c4f4387b7c6860ca82a7914bd78c
#
_entry.id   2ca7c4f4387b7c6860ca82a7914bd78c
#
_cell.length_a   1.000
_cell.length_b   1.000
_cell.length_c   1.000
_cell.angle_alpha   90.00
_cell.angle_beta   90.00
_cell.angle_gamma   90.00
#
_symmetry.space_group_name_H-M   'P 1'
#
loop_
_entity.id
_entity.type
_entity.pdbx_description
1 polymer ?
#
loop_
_entity_poly.entity_id
_entity_poly.type
_entity_poly.pdbx_seq_one_letter_code
_entity_poly.pdbx_strand_id
1 'polypeptide(L)'
;MAIEVEVESRQLDVWLEQQRIGELYEQGNLWALHYDPVWRDNGFDLSPALPRNAGEIQDGGSQRPVQWFFDNLLPEEGGRQLVAADAGINAADAFGLLQRFGPESAGALTLLSPGQQLPPPELRSLSDAELSARIQALPRQPLSHGAPKRMSLAGAQHKLAVVLEQGQLWEPIGQAASTHILKPDHEQVDHYPHSVVNEWFCMRLAGACGLPVPEVQVRRVPEPVYLVRRFDREGEGLHVRRRYALDGCQLLSLDAVFKYQQASSLTLRQLLDVTRTPAVTRLALLRWQLFNFFIGNADAHLKNLSFLWGEKGWELAPHYDLLSTAVYRAPDWGIETLVFPMGSATRFADVTKAEIGAFGQSIGVPVRLTLLELERLAKDLWREAQALLQAYEQGITHEVDPGEARLLRQIVYGPITDALAWASRWSRS
;
A
#
# COMPACT_ATOMS: atom_id res chain seq x y z
N MET A 1 47.39 18.08 -11.27
CA MET A 1 47.08 17.10 -10.20
C MET A 1 45.57 17.01 -10.10
N ALA A 2 44.99 16.03 -10.72
CA ALA A 2 43.56 15.75 -10.53
C ALA A 2 43.41 15.18 -9.10
N ILE A 3 42.60 15.82 -8.29
CA ILE A 3 42.18 15.26 -7.01
C ILE A 3 41.24 14.10 -7.42
N GLU A 4 41.71 12.87 -7.36
CA GLU A 4 40.85 11.69 -7.32
C GLU A 4 40.09 11.80 -6.03
N VAL A 5 38.84 12.24 -6.12
CA VAL A 5 37.84 12.11 -5.04
C VAL A 5 37.55 10.62 -5.01
N GLU A 6 38.09 9.90 -4.03
CA GLU A 6 37.68 8.54 -3.70
C GLU A 6 36.18 8.60 -3.40
N VAL A 7 35.35 8.15 -4.34
CA VAL A 7 33.90 8.07 -4.13
C VAL A 7 33.69 6.89 -3.19
N GLU A 8 33.30 7.21 -1.95
CA GLU A 8 33.02 6.22 -0.91
C GLU A 8 31.92 5.27 -1.39
N SER A 9 32.21 3.99 -1.45
CA SER A 9 31.24 2.94 -1.80
C SER A 9 30.48 2.53 -0.55
N ARG A 10 29.15 2.51 -0.62
CA ARG A 10 28.28 2.03 0.46
C ARG A 10 27.72 0.66 0.11
N GLN A 11 27.52 -0.19 1.11
CA GLN A 11 27.06 -1.57 0.94
C GLN A 11 26.01 -1.94 1.96
N LEU A 12 25.01 -2.74 1.54
CA LEU A 12 24.04 -3.42 2.40
C LEU A 12 23.91 -4.88 1.99
N ASP A 13 23.81 -5.77 2.97
CA ASP A 13 23.40 -7.15 2.77
C ASP A 13 21.87 -7.22 2.65
N VAL A 14 21.39 -7.91 1.61
CA VAL A 14 19.95 -8.13 1.36
C VAL A 14 19.58 -9.54 1.81
N TRP A 15 18.57 -9.64 2.67
CA TRP A 15 18.12 -10.90 3.25
C TRP A 15 16.65 -11.14 3.02
N LEU A 16 16.27 -12.40 2.84
CA LEU A 16 14.90 -12.90 2.94
C LEU A 16 14.86 -13.89 4.11
N GLU A 17 14.23 -13.48 5.21
CA GLU A 17 14.29 -14.22 6.47
C GLU A 17 15.74 -14.52 6.90
N GLN A 18 16.16 -15.77 6.85
CA GLN A 18 17.52 -16.19 7.24
C GLN A 18 18.43 -16.46 6.03
N GLN A 19 17.93 -16.30 4.80
CA GLN A 19 18.69 -16.55 3.59
C GLN A 19 19.19 -15.22 3.00
N ARG A 20 20.50 -15.14 2.79
CA ARG A 20 21.11 -14.01 2.10
C ARG A 20 20.78 -14.09 0.61
N ILE A 21 20.22 -13.00 0.08
CA ILE A 21 19.92 -12.86 -1.34
C ILE A 21 21.13 -12.36 -2.11
N GLY A 22 21.86 -11.39 -1.52
CA GLY A 22 22.99 -10.74 -2.19
C GLY A 22 23.40 -9.46 -1.47
N GLU A 23 24.10 -8.62 -2.23
CA GLU A 23 24.67 -7.36 -1.78
C GLU A 23 24.16 -6.23 -2.64
N LEU A 24 23.74 -5.15 -1.99
CA LEU A 24 23.33 -3.91 -2.61
C LEU A 24 24.44 -2.89 -2.43
N TYR A 25 24.93 -2.32 -3.54
CA TYR A 25 26.01 -1.32 -3.55
C TYR A 25 25.48 0.02 -4.05
N GLU A 26 26.11 1.08 -3.56
CA GLU A 26 25.96 2.41 -4.13
C GLU A 26 27.34 3.05 -4.25
N GLN A 27 27.65 3.54 -5.45
CA GLN A 27 28.88 4.27 -5.74
C GLN A 27 28.58 5.39 -6.75
N GLY A 28 28.88 6.63 -6.39
CA GLY A 28 28.64 7.76 -7.27
C GLY A 28 27.18 7.94 -7.70
N ASN A 29 26.23 7.65 -6.80
CA ASN A 29 24.78 7.70 -7.06
C ASN A 29 24.29 6.69 -8.13
N LEU A 30 25.05 5.65 -8.41
CA LEU A 30 24.63 4.48 -9.17
C LEU A 30 24.55 3.28 -8.25
N TRP A 31 23.48 2.50 -8.36
CA TRP A 31 23.29 1.34 -7.53
C TRP A 31 23.54 0.06 -8.31
N ALA A 32 23.97 -0.96 -7.60
CA ALA A 32 24.16 -2.30 -8.16
C ALA A 32 23.68 -3.34 -7.16
N LEU A 33 23.08 -4.40 -7.67
CA LEU A 33 22.70 -5.60 -6.93
C LEU A 33 23.54 -6.77 -7.41
N HIS A 34 24.29 -7.38 -6.49
CA HIS A 34 25.05 -8.59 -6.75
C HIS A 34 24.39 -9.76 -6.01
N TYR A 35 23.87 -10.72 -6.76
CA TYR A 35 23.23 -11.89 -6.19
C TYR A 35 24.23 -12.87 -5.59
N ASP A 36 23.93 -13.37 -4.37
CA ASP A 36 24.64 -14.47 -3.77
C ASP A 36 24.56 -15.73 -4.67
N PRO A 37 25.67 -16.47 -4.86
CA PRO A 37 25.68 -17.67 -5.71
C PRO A 37 24.62 -18.70 -5.31
N VAL A 38 24.40 -18.91 -3.99
CA VAL A 38 23.39 -19.86 -3.49
C VAL A 38 21.98 -19.41 -3.86
N TRP A 39 21.70 -18.10 -3.74
CA TRP A 39 20.40 -17.55 -4.15
C TRP A 39 20.22 -17.62 -5.67
N ARG A 40 21.26 -17.30 -6.43
CA ARG A 40 21.22 -17.36 -7.89
C ARG A 40 20.85 -18.75 -8.39
N ASP A 41 21.34 -19.81 -7.73
CA ASP A 41 21.08 -21.18 -8.13
C ASP A 41 19.70 -21.69 -7.67
N ASN A 42 19.25 -21.33 -6.46
CA ASN A 42 18.09 -21.93 -5.81
C ASN A 42 16.94 -20.94 -5.52
N GLY A 43 17.15 -19.64 -5.66
CA GLY A 43 16.16 -18.61 -5.37
C GLY A 43 15.22 -18.30 -6.54
N PHE A 44 14.64 -17.12 -6.51
CA PHE A 44 13.78 -16.57 -7.56
C PHE A 44 14.22 -15.14 -7.92
N ASP A 45 13.72 -14.59 -9.03
CA ASP A 45 13.99 -13.21 -9.43
C ASP A 45 13.30 -12.25 -8.48
N LEU A 46 14.02 -11.25 -7.91
CA LEU A 46 13.42 -10.26 -7.01
C LEU A 46 12.30 -9.48 -7.69
N SER A 47 12.49 -9.17 -8.97
CA SER A 47 11.42 -8.65 -9.84
C SER A 47 11.75 -9.03 -11.29
N PRO A 48 10.82 -8.84 -12.24
CA PRO A 48 11.13 -9.06 -13.66
C PRO A 48 12.33 -8.27 -14.18
N ALA A 49 12.60 -7.09 -13.60
CA ALA A 49 13.73 -6.25 -13.97
C ALA A 49 15.04 -6.59 -13.22
N LEU A 50 14.97 -7.46 -12.22
CA LEU A 50 16.11 -7.92 -11.41
C LEU A 50 16.26 -9.45 -11.52
N PRO A 51 16.59 -9.97 -12.72
CA PRO A 51 16.72 -11.40 -12.94
C PRO A 51 17.99 -11.96 -12.26
N ARG A 52 17.84 -12.99 -11.43
CA ARG A 52 18.93 -13.59 -10.64
C ARG A 52 20.07 -14.19 -11.50
N ASN A 53 19.74 -14.64 -12.73
CA ASN A 53 20.72 -15.22 -13.64
C ASN A 53 21.69 -14.19 -14.23
N ALA A 54 21.42 -12.90 -14.12
CA ALA A 54 22.36 -11.85 -14.50
C ALA A 54 23.61 -11.83 -13.59
N GLY A 55 23.49 -12.35 -12.35
CA GLY A 55 24.56 -12.32 -11.35
C GLY A 55 24.73 -10.94 -10.73
N GLU A 56 25.05 -9.94 -11.53
CA GLU A 56 25.13 -8.53 -11.16
C GLU A 56 24.22 -7.69 -12.06
N ILE A 57 23.50 -6.74 -11.47
CA ILE A 57 22.66 -5.78 -12.17
C ILE A 57 23.08 -4.40 -11.70
N GLN A 58 23.44 -3.52 -12.63
CA GLN A 58 23.88 -2.17 -12.34
C GLN A 58 22.94 -1.15 -12.97
N ASP A 59 22.67 -0.08 -12.23
CA ASP A 59 21.88 1.06 -12.73
C ASP A 59 22.63 1.83 -13.80
N GLY A 60 21.87 2.31 -14.78
CA GLY A 60 22.35 3.28 -15.77
C GLY A 60 22.03 4.72 -15.38
N GLY A 61 22.37 5.65 -16.26
CA GLY A 61 22.11 7.08 -16.04
C GLY A 61 20.60 7.42 -15.98
N SER A 62 19.78 6.79 -16.85
CA SER A 62 18.34 7.06 -17.00
C SER A 62 17.44 5.88 -16.61
N GLN A 63 17.94 4.68 -16.63
CA GLN A 63 17.26 3.47 -16.21
C GLN A 63 17.91 2.96 -14.93
N ARG A 64 17.15 2.95 -13.84
CA ARG A 64 17.66 2.65 -12.50
C ARG A 64 16.85 1.55 -11.81
N PRO A 65 16.80 0.35 -12.40
CA PRO A 65 15.96 -0.73 -11.88
C PRO A 65 16.30 -1.13 -10.44
N VAL A 66 17.58 -1.07 -10.05
CA VAL A 66 18.01 -1.40 -8.69
C VAL A 66 17.58 -0.33 -7.72
N GLN A 67 17.90 0.94 -7.97
CA GLN A 67 17.51 2.04 -7.10
C GLN A 67 15.99 2.12 -6.96
N TRP A 68 15.24 2.10 -8.07
CA TRP A 68 13.77 2.18 -8.03
C TRP A 68 13.15 1.04 -7.23
N PHE A 69 13.67 -0.18 -7.37
CA PHE A 69 13.17 -1.32 -6.62
C PHE A 69 13.29 -1.13 -5.10
N PHE A 70 14.47 -0.74 -4.63
CA PHE A 70 14.73 -0.59 -3.20
C PHE A 70 14.19 0.73 -2.63
N ASP A 71 14.18 1.82 -3.39
CA ASP A 71 13.61 3.11 -2.96
C ASP A 71 12.08 3.00 -2.74
N ASN A 72 11.38 2.16 -3.53
CA ASN A 72 9.96 1.88 -3.33
C ASN A 72 9.62 1.21 -1.97
N LEU A 73 10.61 0.70 -1.24
CA LEU A 73 10.42 0.19 0.13
C LEU A 73 10.36 1.31 1.18
N LEU A 74 10.78 2.52 0.84
CA LEU A 74 10.86 3.66 1.75
C LEU A 74 9.53 4.42 1.84
N PRO A 75 9.31 5.17 2.94
CA PRO A 75 8.23 6.13 3.01
C PRO A 75 8.32 7.18 1.89
N GLU A 76 7.20 7.82 1.61
CA GLU A 76 7.08 8.82 0.58
C GLU A 76 6.74 10.20 1.17
N GLU A 77 6.93 11.25 0.38
CA GLU A 77 6.46 12.62 0.67
C GLU A 77 6.79 13.11 2.09
N GLY A 78 5.79 13.63 2.82
CA GLY A 78 5.95 14.13 4.18
C GLY A 78 6.42 13.08 5.18
N GLY A 79 5.95 11.84 5.03
CA GLY A 79 6.40 10.71 5.87
C GLY A 79 7.90 10.46 5.75
N ARG A 80 8.45 10.52 4.52
CA ARG A 80 9.90 10.37 4.27
C ARG A 80 10.72 11.51 4.89
N GLN A 81 10.25 12.75 4.73
CA GLN A 81 10.91 13.91 5.31
C GLN A 81 10.98 13.81 6.84
N LEU A 82 9.89 13.39 7.46
CA LEU A 82 9.81 13.28 8.92
C LEU A 82 10.74 12.19 9.48
N VAL A 83 10.75 10.98 8.90
CA VAL A 83 11.65 9.91 9.38
C VAL A 83 13.11 10.21 9.08
N ALA A 84 13.39 10.90 7.98
CA ALA A 84 14.73 11.34 7.62
C ALA A 84 15.26 12.39 8.62
N ALA A 85 14.43 13.37 8.97
CA ALA A 85 14.76 14.40 9.97
C ALA A 85 15.01 13.78 11.36
N ASP A 86 14.15 12.84 11.80
CA ASP A 86 14.30 12.11 13.07
C ASP A 86 15.61 11.29 13.11
N ALA A 87 16.06 10.78 11.97
CA ALA A 87 17.29 10.02 11.84
C ALA A 87 18.54 10.88 11.60
N GLY A 88 18.39 12.19 11.33
CA GLY A 88 19.49 13.07 10.93
C GLY A 88 20.06 12.73 9.55
N ILE A 89 19.25 12.18 8.65
CA ILE A 89 19.62 11.75 7.28
C ILE A 89 18.93 12.67 6.29
N ASN A 90 19.58 12.97 5.15
CA ASN A 90 18.92 13.71 4.09
C ASN A 90 17.81 12.84 3.46
N ALA A 91 16.60 13.38 3.29
CA ALA A 91 15.47 12.67 2.69
C ALA A 91 15.75 12.20 1.24
N ALA A 92 16.66 12.85 0.51
CA ALA A 92 17.10 12.43 -0.80
C ALA A 92 18.11 11.27 -0.77
N ASP A 93 18.73 10.97 0.38
CA ASP A 93 19.66 9.85 0.53
C ASP A 93 18.90 8.55 0.79
N ALA A 94 18.36 7.96 -0.27
CA ALA A 94 17.60 6.71 -0.20
C ALA A 94 18.45 5.57 0.36
N PHE A 95 19.73 5.48 -0.01
CA PHE A 95 20.63 4.42 0.49
C PHE A 95 20.85 4.53 2.01
N GLY A 96 21.11 5.74 2.50
CA GLY A 96 21.24 5.99 3.94
C GLY A 96 19.95 5.70 4.72
N LEU A 97 18.79 6.02 4.13
CA LEU A 97 17.50 5.66 4.72
C LEU A 97 17.30 4.14 4.76
N LEU A 98 17.64 3.39 3.71
CA LEU A 98 17.60 1.93 3.70
C LEU A 98 18.54 1.33 4.73
N GLN A 99 19.75 1.87 4.88
CA GLN A 99 20.69 1.45 5.92
C GLN A 99 20.10 1.62 7.33
N ARG A 100 19.32 2.68 7.55
CA ARG A 100 18.75 2.98 8.87
C ARG A 100 17.47 2.22 9.17
N PHE A 101 16.58 2.09 8.17
CA PHE A 101 15.23 1.58 8.33
C PHE A 101 15.00 0.20 7.70
N GLY A 102 15.96 -0.33 6.96
CA GLY A 102 15.91 -1.62 6.27
C GLY A 102 15.71 -2.87 7.14
N PRO A 103 15.97 -2.87 8.47
CA PRO A 103 15.63 -4.02 9.32
C PRO A 103 14.16 -4.44 9.32
N GLU A 104 13.21 -3.55 9.03
CA GLU A 104 11.79 -3.87 8.79
C GLU A 104 11.30 -3.07 7.60
N SER A 105 10.98 -3.75 6.50
CA SER A 105 10.50 -3.14 5.27
C SER A 105 9.09 -3.60 4.91
N ALA A 106 8.52 -3.00 3.88
CA ALA A 106 7.36 -3.56 3.19
C ALA A 106 7.77 -4.90 2.54
N GLY A 107 6.87 -5.89 2.59
CA GLY A 107 7.18 -7.25 2.13
C GLY A 107 8.09 -8.01 3.09
N ALA A 108 9.06 -8.74 2.54
CA ALA A 108 9.86 -9.72 3.31
C ALA A 108 11.35 -9.38 3.40
N LEU A 109 11.82 -8.38 2.67
CA LEU A 109 13.25 -8.06 2.62
C LEU A 109 13.72 -7.39 3.91
N THR A 110 14.92 -7.77 4.33
CA THR A 110 15.67 -7.13 5.41
C THR A 110 17.00 -6.66 4.83
N LEU A 111 17.33 -5.38 5.04
CA LEU A 111 18.59 -4.78 4.60
C LEU A 111 19.42 -4.44 5.83
N LEU A 112 20.65 -4.93 5.86
CA LEU A 112 21.55 -4.79 7.00
C LEU A 112 22.94 -4.30 6.53
N SER A 113 23.62 -3.55 7.36
CA SER A 113 25.04 -3.26 7.12
C SER A 113 25.86 -4.56 7.10
N PRO A 114 26.96 -4.63 6.35
CA PRO A 114 27.79 -5.83 6.29
C PRO A 114 28.19 -6.33 7.67
N GLY A 115 27.96 -7.63 7.92
CA GLY A 115 28.27 -8.26 9.19
C GLY A 115 27.28 -7.98 10.34
N GLN A 116 26.29 -7.12 10.12
CA GLN A 116 25.23 -6.87 11.10
C GLN A 116 24.30 -8.07 11.21
N GLN A 117 23.90 -8.40 12.42
CA GLN A 117 22.88 -9.42 12.70
C GLN A 117 21.78 -8.80 13.55
N LEU A 118 20.54 -9.19 13.27
CA LEU A 118 19.43 -8.83 14.13
C LEU A 118 19.41 -9.72 15.38
N PRO A 119 19.15 -9.15 16.57
CA PRO A 119 18.98 -9.96 17.78
C PRO A 119 17.81 -10.94 17.63
N PRO A 120 17.70 -11.95 18.52
CA PRO A 120 16.56 -12.85 18.54
C PRO A 120 15.22 -12.14 18.55
N PRO A 121 14.14 -12.78 18.10
CA PRO A 121 12.81 -12.16 18.07
C PRO A 121 12.28 -11.94 19.50
N GLU A 122 11.82 -10.72 19.77
CA GLU A 122 11.21 -10.32 21.04
C GLU A 122 10.08 -9.33 20.78
N LEU A 123 9.17 -9.15 21.73
CA LEU A 123 8.07 -8.19 21.69
C LEU A 123 8.16 -7.25 22.89
N ARG A 124 8.04 -5.94 22.63
CA ARG A 124 7.89 -4.90 23.64
C ARG A 124 6.43 -4.47 23.72
N SER A 125 5.83 -4.44 24.89
CA SER A 125 4.48 -3.93 25.05
C SER A 125 4.40 -2.45 24.65
N LEU A 126 3.38 -2.08 23.88
CA LEU A 126 3.04 -0.70 23.52
C LEU A 126 1.73 -0.35 24.22
N SER A 127 1.82 0.46 25.28
CA SER A 127 0.62 0.89 26.01
C SER A 127 -0.16 1.94 25.22
N ASP A 128 -1.48 2.03 25.50
CA ASP A 128 -2.35 3.05 24.89
C ASP A 128 -1.87 4.47 25.20
N ALA A 129 -1.36 4.70 26.42
CA ALA A 129 -0.80 6.01 26.82
C ALA A 129 0.46 6.37 26.04
N GLU A 130 1.36 5.42 25.81
CA GLU A 130 2.56 5.65 24.99
C GLU A 130 2.19 5.92 23.52
N LEU A 131 1.26 5.15 22.98
CA LEU A 131 0.78 5.35 21.60
C LEU A 131 0.09 6.70 21.44
N SER A 132 -0.80 7.09 22.36
CA SER A 132 -1.44 8.41 22.39
C SER A 132 -0.41 9.54 22.40
N ALA A 133 0.62 9.45 23.26
CA ALA A 133 1.69 10.45 23.32
C ALA A 133 2.43 10.59 21.97
N ARG A 134 2.68 9.49 21.26
CA ARG A 134 3.30 9.50 19.94
C ARG A 134 2.38 10.11 18.87
N ILE A 135 1.08 9.83 18.92
CA ILE A 135 0.09 10.42 17.99
C ILE A 135 0.03 11.94 18.21
N GLN A 136 0.00 12.41 19.45
CA GLN A 136 -0.03 13.83 19.79
C GLN A 136 1.28 14.56 19.41
N ALA A 137 2.39 13.83 19.27
CA ALA A 137 3.66 14.41 18.82
C ALA A 137 3.73 14.63 17.30
N LEU A 138 2.80 14.06 16.53
CA LEU A 138 2.71 14.31 15.08
C LEU A 138 2.35 15.78 14.79
N PRO A 139 2.82 16.39 13.71
CA PRO A 139 3.81 15.88 12.75
C PRO A 139 5.27 16.21 13.15
N ARG A 140 5.55 16.52 14.40
CA ARG A 140 6.89 16.92 14.86
C ARG A 140 7.85 15.73 14.99
N GLN A 141 7.30 14.57 15.34
CA GLN A 141 8.05 13.32 15.48
C GLN A 141 7.27 12.18 14.80
N PRO A 142 7.95 11.24 14.12
CA PRO A 142 7.28 10.10 13.51
C PRO A 142 6.75 9.13 14.58
N LEU A 143 5.70 8.37 14.27
CA LEU A 143 5.16 7.34 15.16
C LEU A 143 6.20 6.29 15.58
N SER A 144 7.22 6.07 14.76
CA SER A 144 8.33 5.17 15.04
C SER A 144 9.41 5.78 15.92
N HIS A 145 9.26 7.04 16.38
CA HIS A 145 10.20 7.66 17.31
C HIS A 145 10.25 6.86 18.62
N GLY A 146 11.45 6.49 19.05
CA GLY A 146 11.62 5.62 20.22
C GLY A 146 11.22 4.16 20.04
N ALA A 147 10.74 3.72 18.87
CA ALA A 147 10.47 2.34 18.59
C ALA A 147 11.77 1.50 18.64
N PRO A 148 11.73 0.29 19.24
CA PRO A 148 12.92 -0.54 19.42
C PRO A 148 13.51 -1.02 18.10
N LYS A 149 12.66 -1.19 17.07
CA LYS A 149 13.06 -1.58 15.72
C LYS A 149 12.79 -0.46 14.74
N ARG A 150 13.80 -0.08 13.99
CA ARG A 150 13.63 0.87 12.90
C ARG A 150 12.92 0.19 11.75
N MET A 151 11.95 0.89 11.14
CA MET A 151 11.11 0.32 10.10
C MET A 151 10.88 1.30 8.96
N SER A 152 10.77 0.74 7.77
CA SER A 152 10.39 1.42 6.55
C SER A 152 9.08 0.83 6.02
N LEU A 153 8.05 1.66 5.93
CA LEU A 153 6.76 1.28 5.34
C LEU A 153 6.41 2.29 4.24
N ALA A 154 6.24 1.80 3.04
CA ALA A 154 5.90 2.61 1.87
C ALA A 154 4.61 3.43 2.07
N GLY A 155 4.49 4.57 1.36
CA GLY A 155 3.35 5.48 1.37
C GLY A 155 3.54 6.73 2.21
N ALA A 156 2.67 7.73 2.00
CA ALA A 156 2.81 9.09 2.54
C ALA A 156 2.25 9.26 3.97
N GLN A 157 1.17 8.55 4.32
CA GLN A 157 0.50 8.66 5.61
C GLN A 157 1.36 8.09 6.75
N HIS A 158 1.30 8.71 7.94
CA HIS A 158 1.95 8.21 9.16
C HIS A 158 1.44 6.83 9.55
N LYS A 159 2.35 5.91 9.77
CA LYS A 159 2.02 4.53 10.11
C LYS A 159 3.07 3.89 11.02
N LEU A 160 2.66 2.88 11.76
CA LEU A 160 3.52 2.09 12.63
C LEU A 160 3.25 0.60 12.40
N ALA A 161 4.31 -0.20 12.26
CA ALA A 161 4.19 -1.65 12.20
C ALA A 161 4.16 -2.19 13.64
N VAL A 162 3.11 -2.95 13.95
CA VAL A 162 2.86 -3.48 15.30
C VAL A 162 2.51 -4.97 15.23
N VAL A 163 2.59 -5.64 16.37
CA VAL A 163 1.98 -6.96 16.60
C VAL A 163 0.72 -6.75 17.43
N LEU A 164 -0.39 -7.29 16.96
CA LEU A 164 -1.63 -7.35 17.73
C LEU A 164 -1.83 -8.79 18.19
N GLU A 165 -1.77 -9.02 19.50
CA GLU A 165 -1.95 -10.33 20.12
C GLU A 165 -2.85 -10.22 21.34
N GLN A 166 -3.89 -11.03 21.38
CA GLN A 166 -4.89 -11.06 22.49
C GLN A 166 -5.46 -9.68 22.83
N GLY A 167 -5.67 -8.81 21.81
CA GLY A 167 -6.17 -7.44 21.97
C GLY A 167 -5.16 -6.44 22.48
N GLN A 168 -3.90 -6.82 22.69
CA GLN A 168 -2.82 -5.92 23.09
C GLN A 168 -1.89 -5.59 21.93
N LEU A 169 -1.35 -4.38 21.95
CA LEU A 169 -0.37 -3.90 20.98
C LEU A 169 1.05 -4.14 21.49
N TRP A 170 1.89 -4.61 20.59
CA TRP A 170 3.31 -4.84 20.82
C TRP A 170 4.13 -4.28 19.68
N GLU A 171 5.35 -3.90 19.98
CA GLU A 171 6.35 -3.54 18.98
C GLU A 171 7.33 -4.70 18.77
N PRO A 172 7.61 -5.07 17.51
CA PRO A 172 8.57 -6.13 17.22
C PRO A 172 10.00 -5.65 17.52
N ILE A 173 10.84 -6.54 18.07
CA ILE A 173 12.27 -6.35 18.31
C ILE A 173 13.04 -7.41 17.53
N GLY A 174 14.23 -7.06 17.06
CA GLY A 174 15.13 -7.98 16.39
C GLY A 174 14.49 -8.66 15.17
N GLN A 175 14.50 -9.98 15.15
CA GLN A 175 13.95 -10.78 14.04
C GLN A 175 12.41 -10.87 14.04
N ALA A 176 11.73 -10.46 15.14
CA ALA A 176 10.27 -10.50 15.19
C ALA A 176 9.65 -9.71 14.02
N ALA A 177 8.61 -10.26 13.41
CA ALA A 177 7.87 -9.61 12.34
C ALA A 177 6.59 -8.98 12.88
N SER A 178 6.22 -7.81 12.35
CA SER A 178 4.92 -7.18 12.63
C SER A 178 3.78 -7.97 12.00
N THR A 179 2.59 -7.91 12.60
CA THR A 179 1.37 -8.55 12.09
C THR A 179 0.38 -7.56 11.50
N HIS A 180 0.44 -6.30 11.94
CA HIS A 180 -0.48 -5.24 11.57
C HIS A 180 0.26 -3.95 11.22
N ILE A 181 -0.40 -3.12 10.43
CA ILE A 181 -0.06 -1.71 10.24
C ILE A 181 -1.10 -0.89 10.98
N LEU A 182 -0.63 0.05 11.79
CA LEU A 182 -1.43 1.01 12.54
C LEU A 182 -1.30 2.37 11.86
N LYS A 183 -2.44 3.03 11.62
CA LYS A 183 -2.52 4.40 11.09
C LYS A 183 -3.42 5.23 12.01
N PRO A 184 -2.99 6.39 12.53
CA PRO A 184 -3.86 7.37 13.19
C PRO A 184 -4.63 8.18 12.14
N ASP A 185 -5.53 9.06 12.60
CA ASP A 185 -6.10 10.08 11.74
C ASP A 185 -5.00 10.93 11.07
N HIS A 186 -5.32 11.47 9.90
CA HIS A 186 -4.41 12.31 9.14
C HIS A 186 -4.07 13.56 9.95
N GLU A 187 -2.79 13.97 9.91
CA GLU A 187 -2.30 15.14 10.68
C GLU A 187 -2.99 16.47 10.30
N GLN A 188 -3.43 16.59 9.04
CA GLN A 188 -4.18 17.73 8.54
C GLN A 188 -5.68 17.48 8.72
N VAL A 189 -6.13 17.44 9.98
CA VAL A 189 -7.52 17.11 10.35
C VAL A 189 -8.56 18.04 9.73
N ASP A 190 -8.20 19.30 9.44
CA ASP A 190 -9.08 20.26 8.78
C ASP A 190 -9.35 19.91 7.30
N HIS A 191 -8.41 19.23 6.66
CA HIS A 191 -8.50 18.81 5.25
C HIS A 191 -8.97 17.36 5.12
N TYR A 192 -8.57 16.49 6.05
CA TYR A 192 -8.85 15.05 6.02
C TYR A 192 -9.41 14.56 7.37
N PRO A 193 -10.58 15.11 7.81
CA PRO A 193 -11.16 14.71 9.07
C PRO A 193 -11.57 13.24 9.06
N HIS A 194 -11.38 12.56 10.19
CA HIS A 194 -11.84 11.18 10.42
C HIS A 194 -11.33 10.17 9.38
N SER A 195 -10.07 10.30 8.94
CA SER A 195 -9.49 9.42 7.91
C SER A 195 -9.45 7.94 8.33
N VAL A 196 -9.30 7.67 9.62
CA VAL A 196 -9.35 6.32 10.21
C VAL A 196 -10.68 5.64 9.90
N VAL A 197 -11.79 6.30 10.18
CA VAL A 197 -13.11 5.70 9.98
C VAL A 197 -13.49 5.65 8.51
N ASN A 198 -12.99 6.57 7.69
CA ASN A 198 -13.17 6.54 6.22
C ASN A 198 -12.55 5.26 5.64
N GLU A 199 -11.27 5.02 5.90
CA GLU A 199 -10.58 3.84 5.39
C GLU A 199 -11.21 2.55 5.95
N TRP A 200 -11.49 2.50 7.24
CA TRP A 200 -12.18 1.37 7.85
C TRP A 200 -13.53 1.06 7.17
N PHE A 201 -14.35 2.09 6.96
CA PHE A 201 -15.68 1.91 6.35
C PHE A 201 -15.57 1.38 4.91
N CYS A 202 -14.72 2.00 4.08
CA CYS A 202 -14.53 1.60 2.70
C CYS A 202 -13.94 0.18 2.58
N MET A 203 -13.00 -0.18 3.44
CA MET A 203 -12.43 -1.53 3.49
C MET A 203 -13.46 -2.58 3.92
N ARG A 204 -14.26 -2.30 4.95
CA ARG A 204 -15.35 -3.18 5.39
C ARG A 204 -16.41 -3.34 4.29
N LEU A 205 -16.77 -2.24 3.63
CA LEU A 205 -17.71 -2.24 2.52
C LEU A 205 -17.18 -3.04 1.33
N ALA A 206 -15.89 -2.90 0.98
CA ALA A 206 -15.26 -3.68 -0.07
C ALA A 206 -15.36 -5.19 0.21
N GLY A 207 -15.04 -5.61 1.44
CA GLY A 207 -15.19 -7.01 1.86
C GLY A 207 -16.64 -7.51 1.77
N ALA A 208 -17.61 -6.71 2.23
CA ALA A 208 -19.03 -7.04 2.13
C ALA A 208 -19.50 -7.17 0.66
N CYS A 209 -18.92 -6.40 -0.26
CA CYS A 209 -19.16 -6.50 -1.70
C CYS A 209 -18.38 -7.65 -2.39
N GLY A 210 -17.61 -8.44 -1.63
CA GLY A 210 -16.89 -9.61 -2.12
C GLY A 210 -15.54 -9.32 -2.77
N LEU A 211 -14.94 -8.14 -2.50
CA LEU A 211 -13.54 -7.90 -2.84
C LEU A 211 -12.65 -8.56 -1.76
N PRO A 212 -11.56 -9.23 -2.14
CA PRO A 212 -10.60 -9.74 -1.18
C PRO A 212 -9.86 -8.56 -0.53
N VAL A 213 -10.05 -8.40 0.78
CA VAL A 213 -9.42 -7.37 1.61
C VAL A 213 -8.90 -8.00 2.91
N PRO A 214 -7.83 -7.49 3.51
CA PRO A 214 -7.39 -7.92 4.82
C PRO A 214 -8.39 -7.52 5.92
N GLU A 215 -8.28 -8.17 7.07
CA GLU A 215 -9.05 -7.80 8.25
C GLU A 215 -8.65 -6.40 8.74
N VAL A 216 -9.66 -5.60 9.10
CA VAL A 216 -9.49 -4.23 9.55
C VAL A 216 -10.33 -3.95 10.79
N GLN A 217 -9.79 -3.13 11.69
CA GLN A 217 -10.49 -2.69 12.89
C GLN A 217 -10.10 -1.26 13.27
N VAL A 218 -10.96 -0.61 14.04
CA VAL A 218 -10.68 0.67 14.68
C VAL A 218 -10.48 0.41 16.18
N ARG A 219 -9.47 1.04 16.78
CA ARG A 219 -9.23 1.09 18.21
C ARG A 219 -9.12 2.54 18.65
N ARG A 220 -9.46 2.84 19.91
CA ARG A 220 -9.29 4.17 20.53
C ARG A 220 -8.28 4.10 21.66
N VAL A 221 -7.33 5.07 21.69
CA VAL A 221 -6.18 5.08 22.63
C VAL A 221 -5.85 6.44 23.32
N PRO A 222 -6.64 7.48 23.52
CA PRO A 222 -8.04 7.76 23.15
C PRO A 222 -8.26 8.10 21.68
N GLU A 223 -7.23 8.53 20.95
CA GLU A 223 -7.32 8.87 19.53
C GLU A 223 -7.76 7.64 18.74
N PRO A 224 -8.56 7.81 17.67
CA PRO A 224 -8.88 6.69 16.79
C PRO A 224 -7.63 6.25 16.04
N VAL A 225 -7.43 4.95 15.96
CA VAL A 225 -6.39 4.33 15.14
C VAL A 225 -6.97 3.20 14.31
N TYR A 226 -6.62 3.17 13.06
CA TYR A 226 -6.93 2.11 12.12
C TYR A 226 -5.86 1.02 12.22
N LEU A 227 -6.28 -0.22 12.33
CA LEU A 227 -5.43 -1.39 12.32
C LEU A 227 -5.82 -2.27 11.14
N VAL A 228 -4.86 -2.55 10.27
CA VAL A 228 -5.01 -3.48 9.15
C VAL A 228 -4.05 -4.64 9.30
N ARG A 229 -4.58 -5.87 9.18
CA ARG A 229 -3.76 -7.08 9.18
C ARG A 229 -2.90 -7.11 7.93
N ARG A 230 -1.64 -7.42 8.09
CA ARG A 230 -0.70 -7.54 6.97
C ARG A 230 -0.96 -8.83 6.20
N PHE A 231 -1.24 -8.73 4.91
CA PHE A 231 -1.44 -9.88 4.01
C PHE A 231 -0.12 -10.58 3.66
N ASP A 232 0.99 -9.89 3.84
CA ASP A 232 2.35 -10.39 3.62
C ASP A 232 2.97 -11.04 4.87
N ARG A 233 2.11 -11.49 5.80
CA ARG A 233 2.49 -12.17 7.04
C ARG A 233 1.65 -13.41 7.25
N GLU A 234 2.30 -14.50 7.64
CA GLU A 234 1.66 -15.79 7.96
C GLU A 234 2.09 -16.27 9.34
N GLY A 235 1.15 -16.79 10.13
CA GLY A 235 1.40 -17.25 11.50
C GLY A 235 0.99 -16.23 12.55
N GLU A 236 1.39 -16.50 13.82
CA GLU A 236 1.01 -15.73 15.01
C GLU A 236 2.20 -15.54 15.95
N GLY A 237 2.14 -14.51 16.80
CA GLY A 237 3.13 -14.19 17.80
C GLY A 237 4.55 -14.07 17.24
N LEU A 238 5.52 -14.73 17.87
CA LEU A 238 6.91 -14.74 17.43
C LEU A 238 7.19 -15.68 16.24
N HIS A 239 6.21 -16.49 15.81
CA HIS A 239 6.34 -17.44 14.71
C HIS A 239 5.80 -16.89 13.37
N VAL A 240 5.64 -15.61 13.27
CA VAL A 240 5.20 -14.94 12.04
C VAL A 240 6.28 -15.03 10.98
N ARG A 241 5.92 -15.56 9.81
CA ARG A 241 6.76 -15.58 8.59
C ARG A 241 6.41 -14.42 7.68
N ARG A 242 7.42 -13.91 6.99
CA ARG A 242 7.26 -12.89 5.97
C ARG A 242 7.05 -13.53 4.61
N ARG A 243 6.02 -13.09 3.89
CA ARG A 243 5.81 -13.46 2.47
C ARG A 243 6.41 -12.39 1.58
N TYR A 244 7.10 -12.82 0.55
CA TYR A 244 7.66 -11.90 -0.42
C TYR A 244 6.53 -11.22 -1.21
N ALA A 245 6.51 -9.89 -1.17
CA ALA A 245 5.49 -9.07 -1.80
C ALA A 245 6.14 -7.87 -2.48
N LEU A 246 5.60 -7.47 -3.63
CA LEU A 246 5.99 -6.27 -4.37
C LEU A 246 4.75 -5.44 -4.70
N ASP A 247 4.90 -4.12 -4.74
CA ASP A 247 3.87 -3.25 -5.31
C ASP A 247 3.96 -3.17 -6.85
N GLY A 248 2.97 -2.54 -7.48
CA GLY A 248 2.92 -2.41 -8.94
C GLY A 248 4.08 -1.61 -9.53
N CYS A 249 4.63 -0.63 -8.81
CA CYS A 249 5.81 0.11 -9.27
C CYS A 249 7.05 -0.78 -9.28
N GLN A 250 7.27 -1.58 -8.23
CA GLN A 250 8.40 -2.52 -8.16
C GLN A 250 8.32 -3.59 -9.27
N LEU A 251 7.13 -4.14 -9.53
CA LEU A 251 6.95 -5.13 -10.60
C LEU A 251 7.18 -4.56 -11.99
N LEU A 252 6.81 -3.29 -12.21
CA LEU A 252 6.96 -2.60 -13.48
C LEU A 252 8.30 -1.87 -13.62
N SER A 253 9.18 -1.95 -12.62
CA SER A 253 10.45 -1.21 -12.58
C SER A 253 10.27 0.29 -12.77
N LEU A 254 9.36 0.87 -11.99
CA LEU A 254 9.05 2.29 -11.99
C LEU A 254 9.52 2.95 -10.70
N ASP A 255 10.03 4.18 -10.82
CA ASP A 255 10.19 5.06 -9.68
C ASP A 255 8.83 5.39 -9.05
N ALA A 256 8.78 5.51 -7.72
CA ALA A 256 7.57 5.84 -6.96
C ALA A 256 6.88 7.14 -7.45
N VAL A 257 7.64 8.10 -7.97
CA VAL A 257 7.11 9.36 -8.51
C VAL A 257 6.16 9.16 -9.69
N PHE A 258 6.24 8.02 -10.39
CA PHE A 258 5.40 7.70 -11.53
C PHE A 258 4.13 6.93 -11.18
N LYS A 259 3.84 6.70 -9.89
CA LYS A 259 2.69 5.89 -9.42
C LYS A 259 1.34 6.34 -9.99
N TYR A 260 1.17 7.64 -10.24
CA TYR A 260 -0.03 8.23 -10.88
C TYR A 260 0.13 8.34 -12.40
N GLN A 261 1.24 8.90 -12.86
CA GLN A 261 1.44 9.23 -14.29
C GLN A 261 1.48 8.00 -15.19
N GLN A 262 1.96 6.86 -14.66
CA GLN A 262 2.01 5.60 -15.39
C GLN A 262 0.77 4.72 -15.15
N ALA A 263 -0.20 5.17 -14.34
CA ALA A 263 -1.43 4.43 -14.11
C ALA A 263 -2.31 4.43 -15.38
N SER A 264 -2.47 3.26 -15.98
CA SER A 264 -3.21 3.08 -17.23
C SER A 264 -3.67 1.63 -17.40
N SER A 265 -4.59 1.39 -18.33
CA SER A 265 -4.98 0.03 -18.70
C SER A 265 -3.81 -0.78 -19.29
N LEU A 266 -2.82 -0.11 -19.90
CA LEU A 266 -1.60 -0.75 -20.39
C LEU A 266 -0.75 -1.30 -19.24
N THR A 267 -0.49 -0.49 -18.23
CA THR A 267 0.27 -0.93 -17.05
C THR A 267 -0.46 -2.01 -16.26
N LEU A 268 -1.80 -1.95 -16.17
CA LEU A 268 -2.59 -3.06 -15.60
C LEU A 268 -2.41 -4.35 -16.41
N ARG A 269 -2.35 -4.29 -17.74
CA ARG A 269 -2.07 -5.47 -18.58
C ARG A 269 -0.67 -6.03 -18.34
N GLN A 270 0.34 -5.18 -18.25
CA GLN A 270 1.70 -5.60 -17.91
C GLN A 270 1.75 -6.32 -16.55
N LEU A 271 1.02 -5.81 -15.54
CA LEU A 271 0.87 -6.50 -14.25
C LEU A 271 0.15 -7.84 -14.37
N LEU A 272 -0.86 -7.95 -15.27
CA LEU A 272 -1.54 -9.22 -15.54
C LEU A 272 -0.61 -10.26 -16.17
N ASP A 273 0.26 -9.83 -17.07
CA ASP A 273 1.15 -10.72 -17.83
C ASP A 273 2.18 -11.43 -16.91
N VAL A 274 2.52 -10.84 -15.77
CA VAL A 274 3.42 -11.46 -14.79
C VAL A 274 2.70 -12.34 -13.77
N THR A 275 1.35 -12.33 -13.72
CA THR A 275 0.60 -13.11 -12.74
C THR A 275 0.35 -14.54 -13.17
N ARG A 276 0.36 -15.45 -12.20
CA ARG A 276 0.09 -16.89 -12.41
C ARG A 276 -1.33 -17.19 -12.91
N THR A 277 -2.31 -16.38 -12.45
CA THR A 277 -3.73 -16.59 -12.76
C THR A 277 -4.34 -15.35 -13.42
N PRO A 278 -3.94 -15.00 -14.66
CA PRO A 278 -4.33 -13.73 -15.28
C PRO A 278 -5.85 -13.52 -15.38
N ALA A 279 -6.62 -14.59 -15.57
CA ALA A 279 -8.08 -14.49 -15.68
C ALA A 279 -8.74 -14.08 -14.36
N VAL A 280 -8.29 -14.64 -13.22
CA VAL A 280 -8.77 -14.30 -11.89
C VAL A 280 -8.34 -12.88 -11.50
N THR A 281 -7.07 -12.58 -11.71
CA THR A 281 -6.48 -11.27 -11.43
C THR A 281 -7.17 -10.16 -12.23
N ARG A 282 -7.45 -10.41 -13.50
CA ARG A 282 -8.17 -9.48 -14.39
C ARG A 282 -9.54 -9.10 -13.86
N LEU A 283 -10.30 -10.09 -13.42
CA LEU A 283 -11.62 -9.83 -12.83
C LEU A 283 -11.53 -9.10 -11.48
N ALA A 284 -10.53 -9.43 -10.66
CA ALA A 284 -10.29 -8.73 -9.41
C ALA A 284 -9.90 -7.26 -9.64
N LEU A 285 -9.03 -6.96 -10.60
CA LEU A 285 -8.67 -5.58 -10.97
C LEU A 285 -9.86 -4.80 -11.54
N LEU A 286 -10.72 -5.44 -12.35
CA LEU A 286 -11.97 -4.81 -12.81
C LEU A 286 -12.85 -4.41 -11.62
N ARG A 287 -13.10 -5.34 -10.67
CA ARG A 287 -13.91 -5.08 -9.48
C ARG A 287 -13.31 -4.00 -8.60
N TRP A 288 -11.99 -4.02 -8.41
CA TRP A 288 -11.25 -3.00 -7.67
C TRP A 288 -11.44 -1.62 -8.30
N GLN A 289 -11.29 -1.48 -9.62
CA GLN A 289 -11.47 -0.19 -10.30
C GLN A 289 -12.91 0.30 -10.23
N LEU A 290 -13.90 -0.60 -10.42
CA LEU A 290 -15.31 -0.26 -10.27
C LEU A 290 -15.64 0.17 -8.84
N PHE A 291 -15.09 -0.50 -7.83
CA PHE A 291 -15.29 -0.14 -6.43
C PHE A 291 -14.72 1.25 -6.12
N ASN A 292 -13.48 1.53 -6.55
CA ASN A 292 -12.86 2.86 -6.39
C ASN A 292 -13.68 3.96 -7.07
N PHE A 293 -14.23 3.68 -8.25
CA PHE A 293 -15.16 4.59 -8.93
C PHE A 293 -16.39 4.88 -8.06
N PHE A 294 -17.05 3.88 -7.52
CA PHE A 294 -18.27 4.07 -6.73
C PHE A 294 -18.04 4.81 -5.42
N ILE A 295 -16.93 4.57 -4.73
CA ILE A 295 -16.63 5.27 -3.47
C ILE A 295 -15.98 6.64 -3.69
N GLY A 296 -15.69 7.04 -4.94
CA GLY A 296 -15.02 8.29 -5.26
C GLY A 296 -13.58 8.33 -4.74
N ASN A 297 -12.81 7.26 -4.95
CA ASN A 297 -11.40 7.21 -4.60
C ASN A 297 -10.52 7.71 -5.74
N ALA A 298 -10.01 8.94 -5.63
CA ALA A 298 -9.09 9.55 -6.58
C ALA A 298 -7.60 9.33 -6.21
N ASP A 299 -7.31 8.40 -5.28
CA ASP A 299 -5.95 8.05 -4.84
C ASP A 299 -5.57 6.57 -5.11
N ALA A 300 -6.37 5.87 -5.89
CA ALA A 300 -6.16 4.46 -6.23
C ALA A 300 -5.05 4.30 -7.28
N HIS A 301 -3.76 4.37 -6.87
CA HIS A 301 -2.60 4.36 -7.76
C HIS A 301 -1.87 3.00 -7.85
N LEU A 302 -0.80 2.90 -8.66
CA LEU A 302 -0.05 1.67 -8.90
C LEU A 302 0.50 1.01 -7.62
N LYS A 303 0.91 1.80 -6.63
CA LYS A 303 1.43 1.28 -5.36
C LYS A 303 0.34 0.74 -4.41
N ASN A 304 -0.95 0.98 -4.70
CA ASN A 304 -2.09 0.37 -3.99
C ASN A 304 -2.43 -1.02 -4.54
N LEU A 305 -1.69 -1.50 -5.55
CA LEU A 305 -1.75 -2.86 -6.04
C LEU A 305 -0.49 -3.59 -5.61
N SER A 306 -0.63 -4.65 -4.82
CA SER A 306 0.48 -5.51 -4.42
C SER A 306 0.31 -6.94 -4.91
N PHE A 307 1.43 -7.62 -5.02
CA PHE A 307 1.49 -8.99 -5.52
C PHE A 307 2.38 -9.81 -4.59
N LEU A 308 1.93 -11.01 -4.27
CA LEU A 308 2.63 -11.97 -3.43
C LEU A 308 3.33 -13.00 -4.30
N TRP A 309 4.57 -13.33 -3.95
CA TRP A 309 5.26 -14.45 -4.57
C TRP A 309 4.75 -15.76 -3.97
N GLY A 310 4.21 -16.62 -4.82
CA GLY A 310 3.76 -17.95 -4.47
C GLY A 310 4.60 -19.04 -5.17
N GLU A 311 4.30 -20.30 -4.91
CA GLU A 311 5.03 -21.45 -5.48
C GLU A 311 5.14 -21.43 -7.00
N LYS A 312 4.22 -20.80 -7.69
CA LYS A 312 4.11 -20.81 -9.16
C LYS A 312 4.15 -19.41 -9.81
N GLY A 313 4.62 -18.40 -9.10
CA GLY A 313 4.72 -17.03 -9.59
C GLY A 313 3.86 -16.04 -8.81
N TRP A 314 3.67 -14.85 -9.36
CA TRP A 314 2.99 -13.73 -8.73
C TRP A 314 1.48 -13.92 -8.65
N GLU A 315 0.90 -13.59 -7.52
CA GLU A 315 -0.54 -13.56 -7.27
C GLU A 315 -0.94 -12.18 -6.75
N LEU A 316 -2.07 -11.64 -7.21
CA LEU A 316 -2.59 -10.38 -6.69
C LEU A 316 -2.88 -10.53 -5.18
N ALA A 317 -2.35 -9.62 -4.38
CA ALA A 317 -2.63 -9.56 -2.95
C ALA A 317 -4.07 -9.06 -2.69
N PRO A 318 -4.61 -9.26 -1.49
CA PRO A 318 -5.82 -8.59 -1.06
C PRO A 318 -5.71 -7.07 -1.24
N HIS A 319 -6.80 -6.40 -1.62
CA HIS A 319 -6.82 -4.95 -1.80
C HIS A 319 -6.76 -4.22 -0.46
N TYR A 320 -6.10 -3.10 -0.44
CA TYR A 320 -5.91 -2.26 0.74
C TYR A 320 -5.94 -0.78 0.35
N ASP A 321 -5.91 0.12 1.33
CA ASP A 321 -5.87 1.57 1.13
C ASP A 321 -7.08 2.07 0.32
N LEU A 322 -8.26 1.51 0.60
CA LEU A 322 -9.52 1.89 0.00
C LEU A 322 -10.21 2.92 0.89
N LEU A 323 -10.36 4.14 0.38
CA LEU A 323 -11.02 5.25 1.08
C LEU A 323 -11.76 6.16 0.09
N SER A 324 -12.75 6.89 0.55
CA SER A 324 -13.41 7.91 -0.25
C SER A 324 -12.66 9.23 -0.15
N THR A 325 -11.92 9.62 -1.19
CA THR A 325 -11.27 10.93 -1.22
C THR A 325 -12.24 12.05 -1.59
N ALA A 326 -13.32 11.71 -2.28
CA ALA A 326 -14.34 12.66 -2.73
C ALA A 326 -15.03 13.41 -1.58
N VAL A 327 -15.14 12.80 -0.38
CA VAL A 327 -15.77 13.45 0.78
C VAL A 327 -14.95 14.60 1.37
N TYR A 328 -13.66 14.69 1.04
CA TYR A 328 -12.77 15.75 1.51
C TYR A 328 -12.78 16.97 0.59
N ARG A 329 -13.26 16.82 -0.62
CA ARG A 329 -13.23 17.84 -1.67
C ARG A 329 -14.66 18.20 -2.14
N ALA A 330 -15.48 18.71 -1.20
CA ALA A 330 -16.83 19.15 -1.55
C ALA A 330 -16.81 20.40 -2.45
N PRO A 331 -17.78 20.58 -3.35
CA PRO A 331 -18.94 19.74 -3.63
C PRO A 331 -18.91 18.97 -4.95
N ASP A 332 -17.80 18.87 -5.66
CA ASP A 332 -17.76 18.38 -7.04
C ASP A 332 -16.94 17.12 -7.22
N TRP A 333 -17.45 15.99 -6.68
CA TRP A 333 -16.97 14.64 -7.00
C TRP A 333 -16.73 14.43 -8.51
N GLY A 334 -17.58 15.00 -9.36
CA GLY A 334 -17.52 14.78 -10.80
C GLY A 334 -16.30 15.37 -11.50
N ILE A 335 -15.65 16.39 -10.93
CA ILE A 335 -14.45 17.02 -11.54
C ILE A 335 -13.14 16.33 -11.14
N GLU A 336 -13.15 15.44 -10.18
CA GLU A 336 -11.96 14.69 -9.80
C GLU A 336 -11.46 13.79 -10.94
N THR A 337 -10.13 13.66 -11.03
CA THR A 337 -9.47 12.79 -12.01
C THR A 337 -9.44 11.35 -11.56
N LEU A 338 -9.75 10.43 -12.48
CA LEU A 338 -9.49 9.01 -12.30
C LEU A 338 -7.98 8.76 -12.39
N VAL A 339 -7.40 8.06 -11.44
CA VAL A 339 -5.99 7.63 -11.53
C VAL A 339 -5.80 6.65 -12.68
N PHE A 340 -6.69 5.67 -12.80
CA PHE A 340 -6.78 4.79 -13.97
C PHE A 340 -7.95 5.25 -14.85
N PRO A 341 -7.69 5.87 -16.01
CA PRO A 341 -8.73 6.25 -16.94
C PRO A 341 -9.60 5.07 -17.36
N MET A 342 -10.91 5.28 -17.50
CA MET A 342 -11.84 4.28 -18.02
C MET A 342 -12.22 4.62 -19.47
N GLY A 343 -11.75 3.83 -20.43
CA GLY A 343 -11.88 4.18 -21.85
C GLY A 343 -11.20 5.52 -22.14
N SER A 344 -11.95 6.50 -22.61
CA SER A 344 -11.47 7.88 -22.81
C SER A 344 -11.76 8.81 -21.63
N ALA A 345 -12.55 8.37 -20.65
CA ALA A 345 -12.88 9.17 -19.47
C ALA A 345 -11.69 9.28 -18.52
N THR A 346 -11.30 10.51 -18.21
CA THR A 346 -10.23 10.85 -17.27
C THR A 346 -10.77 11.45 -15.96
N ARG A 347 -12.06 11.80 -15.90
CA ARG A 347 -12.73 12.32 -14.71
C ARG A 347 -13.94 11.45 -14.35
N PHE A 348 -14.31 11.44 -13.09
CA PHE A 348 -15.46 10.67 -12.61
C PHE A 348 -16.76 11.04 -13.35
N ALA A 349 -17.00 12.32 -13.61
CA ALA A 349 -18.21 12.80 -14.32
C ALA A 349 -18.31 12.34 -15.77
N ASP A 350 -17.18 12.05 -16.41
CA ASP A 350 -17.13 11.68 -17.83
C ASP A 350 -17.34 10.17 -18.06
N VAL A 351 -17.37 9.38 -16.97
CA VAL A 351 -17.53 7.92 -17.07
C VAL A 351 -18.95 7.57 -17.52
N THR A 352 -19.04 6.81 -18.60
CA THR A 352 -20.29 6.26 -19.13
C THR A 352 -20.23 4.72 -19.11
N LYS A 353 -21.40 4.09 -19.37
CA LYS A 353 -21.45 2.63 -19.55
C LYS A 353 -20.52 2.14 -20.67
N ALA A 354 -20.37 2.93 -21.73
CA ALA A 354 -19.46 2.64 -22.83
C ALA A 354 -18.00 2.71 -22.37
N GLU A 355 -17.64 3.73 -21.59
CA GLU A 355 -16.29 3.89 -21.06
C GLU A 355 -15.90 2.78 -20.09
N ILE A 356 -16.82 2.32 -19.23
CA ILE A 356 -16.61 1.15 -18.37
C ILE A 356 -16.42 -0.12 -19.20
N GLY A 357 -17.26 -0.30 -20.24
CA GLY A 357 -17.12 -1.42 -21.18
C GLY A 357 -15.77 -1.41 -21.90
N ALA A 358 -15.33 -0.23 -22.37
CA ALA A 358 -14.03 -0.04 -23.02
C ALA A 358 -12.86 -0.32 -22.06
N PHE A 359 -12.95 0.12 -20.79
CA PHE A 359 -11.96 -0.21 -19.76
C PHE A 359 -11.88 -1.72 -19.56
N GLY A 360 -13.01 -2.40 -19.34
CA GLY A 360 -13.01 -3.86 -19.19
C GLY A 360 -12.34 -4.55 -20.38
N GLN A 361 -12.70 -4.16 -21.61
CA GLN A 361 -12.12 -4.69 -22.82
C GLN A 361 -10.61 -4.43 -22.92
N SER A 362 -10.15 -3.23 -22.50
CA SER A 362 -8.72 -2.86 -22.54
C SER A 362 -7.86 -3.74 -21.63
N ILE A 363 -8.40 -4.24 -20.51
CA ILE A 363 -7.72 -5.19 -19.63
C ILE A 363 -8.09 -6.66 -19.96
N GLY A 364 -8.83 -6.89 -21.05
CA GLY A 364 -9.19 -8.22 -21.57
C GLY A 364 -10.39 -8.87 -20.90
N VAL A 365 -11.32 -8.11 -20.28
CA VAL A 365 -12.62 -8.57 -19.81
C VAL A 365 -13.68 -8.28 -20.89
N PRO A 366 -14.46 -9.27 -21.35
CA PRO A 366 -15.53 -9.00 -22.32
C PRO A 366 -16.52 -7.95 -21.80
N VAL A 367 -16.97 -7.03 -22.68
CA VAL A 367 -17.90 -5.94 -22.33
C VAL A 367 -19.14 -6.45 -21.59
N ARG A 368 -19.74 -7.55 -22.07
CA ARG A 368 -20.90 -8.15 -21.41
C ARG A 368 -20.63 -8.54 -19.96
N LEU A 369 -19.47 -9.15 -19.68
CA LEU A 369 -19.08 -9.53 -18.32
C LEU A 369 -18.78 -8.30 -17.46
N THR A 370 -18.11 -7.30 -18.04
CA THR A 370 -17.84 -6.02 -17.37
C THR A 370 -19.12 -5.36 -16.87
N LEU A 371 -20.17 -5.33 -17.72
CA LEU A 371 -21.45 -4.73 -17.38
C LEU A 371 -22.24 -5.55 -16.36
N LEU A 372 -22.14 -6.89 -16.39
CA LEU A 372 -22.71 -7.75 -15.36
C LEU A 372 -22.06 -7.52 -13.98
N GLU A 373 -20.73 -7.37 -13.95
CA GLU A 373 -20.02 -7.07 -12.71
C GLU A 373 -20.34 -5.66 -12.18
N LEU A 374 -20.50 -4.68 -13.05
CA LEU A 374 -20.99 -3.35 -12.69
C LEU A 374 -22.34 -3.38 -12.03
N GLU A 375 -23.33 -4.05 -12.65
CA GLU A 375 -24.70 -4.14 -12.13
C GLU A 375 -24.75 -4.89 -10.78
N ARG A 376 -23.98 -5.99 -10.68
CA ARG A 376 -23.86 -6.74 -9.43
C ARG A 376 -23.28 -5.88 -8.32
N LEU A 377 -22.14 -5.25 -8.58
CA LEU A 377 -21.45 -4.43 -7.60
C LEU A 377 -22.31 -3.23 -7.16
N ALA A 378 -22.96 -2.55 -8.09
CA ALA A 378 -23.85 -1.44 -7.78
C ALA A 378 -24.99 -1.82 -6.82
N LYS A 379 -25.60 -3.00 -7.05
CA LYS A 379 -26.67 -3.53 -6.18
C LYS A 379 -26.16 -3.89 -4.78
N ASP A 380 -25.03 -4.62 -4.72
CA ASP A 380 -24.46 -5.06 -3.45
C ASP A 380 -23.93 -3.86 -2.66
N LEU A 381 -23.26 -2.92 -3.31
CA LEU A 381 -22.70 -1.73 -2.68
C LEU A 381 -23.75 -0.89 -1.94
N TRP A 382 -24.90 -0.61 -2.57
CA TRP A 382 -25.97 0.16 -1.94
C TRP A 382 -26.51 -0.52 -0.69
N ARG A 383 -26.81 -1.81 -0.80
CA ARG A 383 -27.33 -2.59 0.31
C ARG A 383 -26.36 -2.64 1.48
N GLU A 384 -25.09 -2.97 1.20
CA GLU A 384 -24.05 -3.13 2.21
C GLU A 384 -23.64 -1.80 2.84
N ALA A 385 -23.57 -0.71 2.05
CA ALA A 385 -23.25 0.62 2.56
C ALA A 385 -24.30 1.10 3.57
N GLN A 386 -25.61 0.93 3.26
CA GLN A 386 -26.69 1.28 4.19
C GLN A 386 -26.66 0.43 5.45
N ALA A 387 -26.46 -0.89 5.31
CA ALA A 387 -26.38 -1.80 6.46
C ALA A 387 -25.20 -1.46 7.38
N LEU A 388 -24.03 -1.19 6.81
CA LEU A 388 -22.82 -0.84 7.57
C LEU A 388 -22.96 0.52 8.26
N LEU A 389 -23.54 1.53 7.58
CA LEU A 389 -23.82 2.83 8.17
C LEU A 389 -24.81 2.70 9.35
N GLN A 390 -25.89 1.96 9.17
CA GLN A 390 -26.87 1.71 10.22
C GLN A 390 -26.23 0.99 11.42
N ALA A 391 -25.40 -0.03 11.19
CA ALA A 391 -24.69 -0.75 12.24
C ALA A 391 -23.75 0.18 13.03
N TYR A 392 -23.06 1.10 12.34
CA TYR A 392 -22.26 2.12 13.00
C TYR A 392 -23.10 3.05 13.86
N GLU A 393 -24.18 3.62 13.31
CA GLU A 393 -25.07 4.56 14.02
C GLU A 393 -25.79 3.94 15.23
N GLN A 394 -25.97 2.64 15.25
CA GLN A 394 -26.50 1.88 16.37
C GLN A 394 -25.45 1.48 17.41
N GLY A 395 -24.18 1.85 17.19
CA GLY A 395 -23.09 1.49 18.10
C GLY A 395 -22.72 0.00 18.10
N ILE A 396 -23.14 -0.73 17.06
CA ILE A 396 -22.85 -2.19 16.94
C ILE A 396 -21.39 -2.43 16.60
N THR A 397 -20.80 -1.56 15.78
CA THR A 397 -19.42 -1.71 15.30
C THR A 397 -18.40 -1.03 16.20
N HIS A 398 -18.70 0.20 16.64
CA HIS A 398 -17.84 1.05 17.47
C HIS A 398 -18.71 2.00 18.31
N GLU A 399 -18.07 2.69 19.27
CA GLU A 399 -18.64 3.86 19.90
C GLU A 399 -18.92 4.95 18.85
N VAL A 400 -20.10 5.51 18.88
CA VAL A 400 -20.55 6.48 17.86
C VAL A 400 -19.96 7.86 18.14
N ASP A 401 -19.14 8.35 17.23
CA ASP A 401 -18.72 9.75 17.17
C ASP A 401 -19.59 10.51 16.16
N PRO A 402 -20.19 11.68 16.53
CA PRO A 402 -21.06 12.43 15.63
C PRO A 402 -20.36 12.94 14.34
N GLY A 403 -19.08 13.29 14.41
CA GLY A 403 -18.27 13.72 13.26
C GLY A 403 -18.03 12.58 12.29
N GLU A 404 -17.62 11.43 12.82
CA GLU A 404 -17.45 10.20 12.04
C GLU A 404 -18.77 9.76 11.39
N ALA A 405 -19.87 9.73 12.15
CA ALA A 405 -21.20 9.40 11.60
C ALA A 405 -21.60 10.34 10.46
N ARG A 406 -21.28 11.64 10.57
CA ARG A 406 -21.51 12.61 9.50
C ARG A 406 -20.70 12.28 8.27
N LEU A 407 -19.41 11.97 8.43
CA LEU A 407 -18.51 11.60 7.31
C LEU A 407 -19.04 10.33 6.61
N LEU A 408 -19.43 9.30 7.37
CA LEU A 408 -19.96 8.05 6.80
C LEU A 408 -21.26 8.29 6.01
N ARG A 409 -22.15 9.16 6.50
CA ARG A 409 -23.32 9.60 5.72
C ARG A 409 -22.91 10.31 4.44
N GLN A 410 -21.88 11.16 4.48
CA GLN A 410 -21.38 11.83 3.29
C GLN A 410 -20.84 10.83 2.26
N ILE A 411 -20.16 9.76 2.68
CA ILE A 411 -19.73 8.69 1.77
C ILE A 411 -20.94 8.01 1.11
N VAL A 412 -21.91 7.60 1.90
CA VAL A 412 -23.07 6.82 1.42
C VAL A 412 -23.99 7.66 0.55
N TYR A 413 -24.36 8.86 1.01
CA TYR A 413 -25.34 9.74 0.33
C TYR A 413 -24.72 10.76 -0.62
N GLY A 414 -23.39 10.85 -0.72
CA GLY A 414 -22.64 11.60 -1.72
C GLY A 414 -22.12 10.67 -2.80
N PRO A 415 -20.79 10.38 -2.87
CA PRO A 415 -20.18 9.69 -4.00
C PRO A 415 -20.85 8.36 -4.36
N ILE A 416 -21.26 7.53 -3.37
CA ILE A 416 -21.92 6.26 -3.68
C ILE A 416 -23.29 6.50 -4.34
N THR A 417 -24.11 7.40 -3.79
CA THR A 417 -25.44 7.72 -4.37
C THR A 417 -25.28 8.36 -5.75
N ASP A 418 -24.33 9.28 -5.91
CA ASP A 418 -24.09 9.97 -7.18
C ASP A 418 -23.64 9.00 -8.27
N ALA A 419 -22.69 8.11 -7.96
CA ALA A 419 -22.24 7.08 -8.90
C ALA A 419 -23.35 6.08 -9.25
N LEU A 420 -24.20 5.70 -8.29
CA LEU A 420 -25.36 4.83 -8.54
C LEU A 420 -26.44 5.52 -9.39
N ALA A 421 -26.75 6.80 -9.11
CA ALA A 421 -27.67 7.58 -9.92
C ALA A 421 -27.13 7.76 -11.35
N TRP A 422 -25.82 7.93 -11.49
CA TRP A 422 -25.12 7.97 -12.76
C TRP A 422 -25.29 6.64 -13.52
N ALA A 423 -25.01 5.53 -12.86
CA ALA A 423 -25.18 4.19 -13.42
C ALA A 423 -26.64 3.89 -13.82
N SER A 424 -27.63 4.36 -13.08
CA SER A 424 -29.05 4.16 -13.38
C SER A 424 -29.55 4.88 -14.63
N ARG A 425 -28.91 5.98 -15.03
CA ARG A 425 -29.23 6.72 -16.27
C ARG A 425 -28.88 5.91 -17.51
N TRP A 426 -27.89 5.01 -17.42
CA TRP A 426 -27.43 4.18 -18.52
C TRP A 426 -28.39 3.04 -18.89
N SER A 427 -29.33 2.68 -17.99
CA SER A 427 -30.34 1.66 -18.28
C SER A 427 -31.54 2.21 -19.09
N ARG A 428 -31.60 3.52 -19.31
CA ARG A 428 -32.70 4.20 -20.03
C ARG A 428 -32.32 4.70 -21.42
N SER A 429 -31.06 4.60 -21.79
CA SER A 429 -30.52 4.89 -23.13
C SER A 429 -30.11 3.58 -23.85
#